data_02aba67f95c36efc6373f59afa51a3ef
#
_entry.id   02aba67f95c36efc6373f59afa51a3ef
#
_cell.length_a   1.000
_cell.length_b   1.000
_cell.length_c   1.000
_cell.angle_alpha   90.00
_cell.angle_beta   90.00
_cell.angle_gamma   90.00
#
_symmetry.space_group_name_H-M   'P 1'
#
loop_
_entity.id
_entity.type
_entity.pdbx_description
1 polymer ?
#
loop_
_entity_poly.entity_id
_entity_poly.type
_entity_poly.pdbx_seq_one_letter_code
_entity_poly.pdbx_strand_id
1 'polypeptide(L)'
;FSRAAAVEMKERFLKFTGVPRTGVTFGTFHGVFYGILKQAYGLNGSNILSEEEKYAILRELAVNCATEQSQEGDFVEDLAKEISVVKGGRISLEHYYSSCCPDEVFRQIFKGYRKVLNERRKLDFDDMLLSCYELLRKRKDILAAWQKKFQYILVDEFQDINHLQYD
;
A
#
# COMPACT_ATOMS: atom_id res chain seq x y z
N PHE A 1 6.41 -7.78 7.72
CA PHE A 1 5.68 -9.03 8.16
C PHE A 1 4.89 -9.64 7.03
N SER A 2 5.03 -10.96 6.85
CA SER A 2 4.30 -11.71 5.85
C SER A 2 2.96 -12.23 6.42
N ARG A 3 2.02 -12.59 5.52
CA ARG A 3 0.79 -13.27 5.90
C ARG A 3 1.06 -14.59 6.64
N ALA A 4 2.12 -15.29 6.26
CA ALA A 4 2.54 -16.53 6.92
C ALA A 4 2.92 -16.31 8.38
N ALA A 5 3.69 -15.25 8.69
CA ALA A 5 4.05 -14.89 10.06
C ALA A 5 2.83 -14.56 10.92
N ALA A 6 1.83 -13.86 10.36
CA ALA A 6 0.58 -13.56 11.07
C ALA A 6 -0.21 -14.85 11.40
N VAL A 7 -0.22 -15.82 10.51
CA VAL A 7 -0.86 -17.14 10.75
C VAL A 7 -0.12 -17.90 11.85
N GLU A 8 1.21 -17.98 11.77
CA GLU A 8 2.04 -18.64 12.78
C GLU A 8 1.85 -18.00 14.16
N MET A 9 1.84 -16.68 14.24
CA MET A 9 1.61 -15.95 15.49
C MET A 9 0.25 -16.28 16.10
N LYS A 10 -0.79 -16.38 15.29
CA LYS A 10 -2.12 -16.82 15.73
C LYS A 10 -2.10 -18.24 16.28
N GLU A 11 -1.45 -19.18 15.60
CA GLU A 11 -1.35 -20.57 16.03
C GLU A 11 -0.60 -20.70 17.36
N ARG A 12 0.52 -19.99 17.49
CA ARG A 12 1.28 -19.93 18.76
C ARG A 12 0.44 -19.37 19.91
N PHE A 13 -0.31 -18.30 19.66
CA PHE A 13 -1.21 -17.70 20.64
C PHE A 13 -2.28 -18.69 21.10
N LEU A 14 -2.97 -19.36 20.17
CA LEU A 14 -3.98 -20.36 20.51
C LEU A 14 -3.40 -21.52 21.31
N LYS A 15 -2.23 -22.02 20.92
CA LYS A 15 -1.50 -23.06 21.63
C LYS A 15 -1.09 -22.63 23.05
N PHE A 16 -0.57 -21.40 23.20
CA PHE A 16 -0.12 -20.87 24.47
C PHE A 16 -1.27 -20.64 25.45
N THR A 17 -2.39 -20.11 24.96
CA THR A 17 -3.57 -19.79 25.78
C THR A 17 -4.48 -20.99 26.03
N GLY A 18 -4.32 -22.08 25.28
CA GLY A 18 -5.19 -23.27 25.36
C GLY A 18 -6.63 -23.03 24.87
N VAL A 19 -6.93 -21.88 24.27
CA VAL A 19 -8.28 -21.58 23.77
C VAL A 19 -8.42 -22.04 22.32
N PRO A 20 -9.57 -22.68 21.94
CA PRO A 20 -9.76 -23.18 20.59
C PRO A 20 -10.05 -22.07 19.57
N ARG A 21 -10.50 -20.90 20.03
CA ARG A 21 -10.84 -19.73 19.21
C ARG A 21 -10.50 -18.44 19.95
N THR A 22 -10.23 -17.38 19.20
CA THR A 22 -9.96 -16.07 19.75
C THR A 22 -10.67 -14.97 18.96
N GLY A 23 -11.07 -13.90 19.63
CA GLY A 23 -11.52 -12.65 19.00
C GLY A 23 -10.36 -11.73 18.57
N VAL A 24 -9.11 -12.10 18.90
CA VAL A 24 -7.94 -11.32 18.49
C VAL A 24 -7.73 -11.42 16.97
N THR A 25 -7.52 -10.28 16.33
CA THR A 25 -7.18 -10.19 14.91
C THR A 25 -5.67 -10.25 14.74
N PHE A 26 -5.18 -11.22 13.99
CA PHE A 26 -3.79 -11.32 13.57
C PHE A 26 -3.70 -11.00 12.09
N GLY A 27 -2.81 -10.10 11.70
CA GLY A 27 -2.71 -9.71 10.31
C GLY A 27 -1.56 -8.74 10.05
N THR A 28 -1.28 -8.51 8.77
CA THR A 28 -0.40 -7.43 8.33
C THR A 28 -1.18 -6.11 8.28
N PHE A 29 -0.47 -4.98 8.30
CA PHE A 29 -1.10 -3.66 8.09
C PHE A 29 -1.95 -3.64 6.82
N HIS A 30 -1.40 -4.08 5.68
CA HIS A 30 -2.13 -4.15 4.41
C HIS A 30 -3.40 -5.02 4.51
N GLY A 31 -3.32 -6.18 5.17
CA GLY A 31 -4.48 -7.07 5.36
C GLY A 31 -5.59 -6.42 6.19
N VAL A 32 -5.23 -5.73 7.27
CA VAL A 32 -6.19 -5.03 8.13
C VAL A 32 -6.77 -3.82 7.40
N PHE A 33 -5.94 -3.00 6.77
CA PHE A 33 -6.37 -1.80 6.05
C PHE A 33 -7.23 -2.14 4.83
N TYR A 34 -6.87 -3.20 4.10
CA TYR A 34 -7.76 -3.72 3.05
C TYR A 34 -9.13 -4.13 3.59
N GLY A 35 -9.16 -4.78 4.76
CA GLY A 35 -10.42 -5.11 5.44
C GLY A 35 -11.28 -3.89 5.75
N ILE A 36 -10.66 -2.79 6.20
CA ILE A 36 -11.33 -1.51 6.45
C ILE A 36 -11.89 -0.92 5.13
N LEU A 37 -11.05 -0.85 4.10
CA LEU A 37 -11.43 -0.32 2.79
C LEU A 37 -12.51 -1.17 2.12
N LYS A 38 -12.40 -2.50 2.22
CA LYS A 38 -13.43 -3.42 1.72
C LYS A 38 -14.79 -3.16 2.34
N GLN A 39 -14.83 -2.95 3.66
CA GLN A 39 -16.07 -2.66 4.35
C GLN A 39 -16.65 -1.29 3.99
N ALA A 40 -15.78 -0.27 3.81
CA ALA A 40 -16.19 1.09 3.54
C ALA A 40 -16.61 1.32 2.08
N TYR A 41 -15.93 0.69 1.12
CA TYR A 41 -16.08 0.95 -0.31
C TYR A 41 -16.56 -0.25 -1.14
N GLY A 42 -16.80 -1.41 -0.51
CA GLY A 42 -17.21 -2.62 -1.23
C GLY A 42 -16.12 -3.21 -2.13
N LEU A 43 -14.83 -2.96 -1.82
CA LEU A 43 -13.72 -3.48 -2.63
C LEU A 43 -13.67 -5.01 -2.59
N ASN A 44 -13.15 -5.59 -3.66
CA ASN A 44 -12.88 -7.02 -3.77
C ASN A 44 -11.48 -7.27 -4.33
N GLY A 45 -11.08 -8.54 -4.47
CA GLY A 45 -9.72 -8.88 -4.90
C GLY A 45 -9.34 -8.35 -6.28
N SER A 46 -10.33 -8.11 -7.16
CA SER A 46 -10.05 -7.55 -8.50
C SER A 46 -9.64 -6.08 -8.47
N ASN A 47 -9.85 -5.38 -7.35
CA ASN A 47 -9.41 -4.00 -7.16
C ASN A 47 -7.95 -3.88 -6.72
N ILE A 48 -7.30 -5.00 -6.37
CA ILE A 48 -5.89 -4.99 -5.97
C ILE A 48 -5.03 -5.16 -7.21
N LEU A 49 -4.06 -4.27 -7.37
CA LEU A 49 -3.06 -4.37 -8.42
C LEU A 49 -2.01 -5.41 -8.02
N SER A 50 -1.72 -6.37 -8.89
CA SER A 50 -0.59 -7.28 -8.69
C SER A 50 0.74 -6.58 -9.02
N GLU A 51 1.85 -7.11 -8.50
CA GLU A 51 3.17 -6.60 -8.84
C GLU A 51 3.46 -6.73 -10.34
N GLU A 52 3.05 -7.82 -10.96
CA GLU A 52 3.21 -8.03 -12.41
C GLU A 52 2.44 -6.97 -13.21
N GLU A 53 1.19 -6.68 -12.81
CA GLU A 53 0.38 -5.61 -13.43
C GLU A 53 1.04 -4.24 -13.23
N LYS A 54 1.58 -3.96 -12.02
CA LYS A 54 2.29 -2.71 -11.69
C LYS A 54 3.47 -2.50 -12.63
N TYR A 55 4.35 -3.50 -12.72
CA TYR A 55 5.53 -3.42 -13.58
C TYR A 55 5.16 -3.33 -15.07
N ALA A 56 4.10 -4.01 -15.53
CA ALA A 56 3.63 -3.92 -16.90
C ALA A 56 3.16 -2.49 -17.25
N ILE A 57 2.38 -1.86 -16.36
CA ILE A 57 1.91 -0.47 -16.54
C ILE A 57 3.10 0.50 -16.55
N LEU A 58 4.03 0.36 -15.62
CA LEU A 58 5.20 1.26 -15.55
C LEU A 58 6.09 1.12 -16.78
N ARG A 59 6.30 -0.09 -17.28
CA ARG A 59 7.05 -0.34 -18.51
C ARG A 59 6.40 0.31 -19.73
N GLU A 60 5.08 0.18 -19.88
CA GLU A 60 4.33 0.81 -20.95
C GLU A 60 4.45 2.35 -20.89
N LEU A 61 4.32 2.94 -19.71
CA LEU A 61 4.45 4.38 -19.52
C LEU A 61 5.87 4.88 -19.77
N ALA A 62 6.90 4.13 -19.37
CA ALA A 62 8.29 4.46 -19.61
C ALA A 62 8.62 4.48 -21.12
N VAL A 63 8.15 3.48 -21.86
CA VAL A 63 8.30 3.45 -23.33
C VAL A 63 7.62 4.64 -23.99
N ASN A 64 6.40 4.99 -23.56
CA ASN A 64 5.65 6.11 -24.11
C ASN A 64 6.29 7.48 -23.82
N CYS A 65 7.09 7.59 -22.77
CA CYS A 65 7.85 8.80 -22.45
C CYS A 65 9.19 8.88 -23.18
N ALA A 66 9.50 7.94 -24.09
CA ALA A 66 10.70 7.89 -24.93
C ALA A 66 12.02 8.04 -24.15
N THR A 67 12.12 7.42 -22.98
CA THR A 67 13.36 7.42 -22.20
C THR A 67 14.34 6.44 -22.83
N GLU A 68 15.56 6.87 -23.14
CA GLU A 68 16.65 5.99 -23.60
C GLU A 68 16.92 4.86 -22.60
N GLN A 69 16.68 5.14 -21.30
CA GLN A 69 16.85 4.22 -20.19
C GLN A 69 15.72 3.20 -20.04
N SER A 70 14.61 3.31 -20.78
CA SER A 70 13.46 2.40 -20.67
C SER A 70 13.78 0.94 -21.03
N GLN A 71 14.96 0.68 -21.60
CA GLN A 71 15.45 -0.66 -21.95
C GLN A 71 16.39 -1.27 -20.89
N GLU A 72 16.79 -0.52 -19.88
CA GLU A 72 17.61 -1.03 -18.79
C GLU A 72 16.74 -1.82 -17.82
N GLY A 73 17.18 -3.05 -17.47
CA GLY A 73 16.37 -3.99 -16.68
C GLY A 73 15.90 -3.44 -15.32
N ASP A 74 16.71 -2.60 -14.68
CA ASP A 74 16.46 -2.10 -13.33
C ASP A 74 15.65 -0.81 -13.31
N PHE A 75 15.51 -0.11 -14.45
CA PHE A 75 14.83 1.19 -14.53
C PHE A 75 13.38 1.17 -14.02
N VAL A 76 12.62 0.14 -14.40
CA VAL A 76 11.21 0.01 -13.98
C VAL A 76 11.10 -0.30 -12.49
N GLU A 77 12.06 -1.05 -11.95
CA GLU A 77 12.13 -1.32 -10.52
C GLU A 77 12.44 -0.05 -9.72
N ASP A 78 13.38 0.76 -10.20
CA ASP A 78 13.72 2.02 -9.56
C ASP A 78 12.58 3.03 -9.64
N LEU A 79 11.89 3.13 -10.79
CA LEU A 79 10.63 3.87 -10.90
C LEU A 79 9.59 3.40 -9.87
N ALA A 80 9.40 2.10 -9.72
CA ALA A 80 8.45 1.55 -8.77
C ALA A 80 8.81 1.91 -7.32
N LYS A 81 10.11 1.84 -6.96
CA LYS A 81 10.63 2.25 -5.65
C LYS A 81 10.38 3.75 -5.39
N GLU A 82 10.73 4.60 -6.35
CA GLU A 82 10.54 6.05 -6.21
C GLU A 82 9.06 6.44 -6.09
N ILE A 83 8.17 5.80 -6.87
CA ILE A 83 6.71 5.98 -6.74
C ILE A 83 6.24 5.63 -5.34
N SER A 84 6.73 4.52 -4.77
CA SER A 84 6.40 4.10 -3.41
C SER A 84 6.92 5.10 -2.37
N VAL A 85 8.11 5.66 -2.54
CA VAL A 85 8.65 6.72 -1.68
C VAL A 85 7.76 7.96 -1.71
N VAL A 86 7.38 8.42 -2.90
CA VAL A 86 6.51 9.59 -3.07
C VAL A 86 5.15 9.38 -2.43
N LYS A 87 4.52 8.22 -2.65
CA LYS A 87 3.21 7.87 -2.08
C LYS A 87 3.28 7.70 -0.56
N GLY A 88 4.21 6.87 -0.08
CA GLY A 88 4.37 6.56 1.34
C GLY A 88 4.80 7.77 2.18
N GLY A 89 5.65 8.62 1.62
CA GLY A 89 6.08 9.89 2.24
C GLY A 89 5.10 11.04 2.04
N ARG A 90 4.04 10.87 1.25
CA ARG A 90 3.09 11.93 0.86
C ARG A 90 3.80 13.17 0.30
N ILE A 91 4.88 12.93 -0.45
CA ILE A 91 5.72 13.98 -0.99
C ILE A 91 5.02 14.64 -2.18
N SER A 92 5.01 15.98 -2.21
CA SER A 92 4.53 16.69 -3.39
C SER A 92 5.47 16.46 -4.57
N LEU A 93 4.91 16.12 -5.74
CA LEU A 93 5.70 15.96 -6.97
C LEU A 93 6.49 17.20 -7.36
N GLU A 94 6.07 18.38 -6.92
CA GLU A 94 6.79 19.65 -7.17
C GLU A 94 8.12 19.74 -6.41
N HIS A 95 8.20 19.00 -5.29
CA HIS A 95 9.37 18.99 -4.41
C HIS A 95 10.12 17.64 -4.43
N TYR A 96 9.76 16.77 -5.36
CA TYR A 96 10.45 15.49 -5.55
C TYR A 96 11.40 15.56 -6.74
N TYR A 97 12.62 15.15 -6.53
CA TYR A 97 13.67 15.04 -7.53
C TYR A 97 13.99 13.57 -7.74
N SER A 98 13.77 13.08 -8.96
CA SER A 98 14.01 11.68 -9.30
C SER A 98 15.49 11.40 -9.46
N SER A 99 15.93 10.24 -9.00
CA SER A 99 17.31 9.76 -9.22
C SER A 99 17.43 8.84 -10.44
N CYS A 100 16.31 8.30 -10.95
CA CYS A 100 16.32 7.34 -12.04
C CYS A 100 16.04 7.95 -13.43
N CYS A 101 15.47 9.16 -13.51
CA CYS A 101 15.18 9.83 -14.78
C CYS A 101 14.98 11.33 -14.58
N PRO A 102 14.93 12.15 -15.67
CA PRO A 102 14.61 13.57 -15.57
C PRO A 102 13.28 13.80 -14.83
N ASP A 103 13.23 14.79 -13.95
CA ASP A 103 12.09 15.07 -13.07
C ASP A 103 10.76 15.18 -13.83
N GLU A 104 10.76 15.82 -15.00
CA GLU A 104 9.55 15.98 -15.82
C GLU A 104 9.04 14.63 -16.35
N VAL A 105 9.95 13.75 -16.74
CA VAL A 105 9.63 12.38 -17.18
C VAL A 105 9.03 11.59 -16.01
N PHE A 106 9.66 11.67 -14.84
CA PHE A 106 9.12 11.03 -13.64
C PHE A 106 7.71 11.51 -13.32
N ARG A 107 7.48 12.83 -13.36
CA ARG A 107 6.16 13.43 -13.12
C ARG A 107 5.11 12.97 -14.13
N GLN A 108 5.48 12.83 -15.41
CA GLN A 108 4.58 12.30 -16.46
C GLN A 108 4.23 10.84 -16.18
N ILE A 109 5.22 9.99 -15.89
CA ILE A 109 5.02 8.57 -15.57
C ILE A 109 4.15 8.44 -14.31
N PHE A 110 4.45 9.17 -13.24
CA PHE A 110 3.67 9.15 -12.02
C PHE A 110 2.20 9.53 -12.23
N LYS A 111 1.94 10.62 -12.96
CA LYS A 111 0.58 11.07 -13.30
C LYS A 111 -0.14 10.03 -14.18
N GLY A 112 0.57 9.48 -15.17
CA GLY A 112 0.06 8.42 -16.05
C GLY A 112 -0.31 7.17 -15.26
N TYR A 113 0.56 6.74 -14.35
CA TYR A 113 0.33 5.59 -13.47
C TYR A 113 -0.93 5.77 -12.61
N ARG A 114 -1.06 6.90 -11.94
CA ARG A 114 -2.26 7.22 -11.16
C ARG A 114 -3.53 7.25 -12.01
N LYS A 115 -3.45 7.80 -13.23
CA LYS A 115 -4.58 7.83 -14.17
C LYS A 115 -5.03 6.41 -14.53
N VAL A 116 -4.11 5.53 -14.92
CA VAL A 116 -4.40 4.13 -15.25
C VAL A 116 -5.04 3.38 -14.07
N LEU A 117 -4.51 3.56 -12.85
CA LEU A 117 -5.07 2.94 -11.65
C LEU A 117 -6.52 3.41 -11.40
N ASN A 118 -6.77 4.71 -11.51
CA ASN A 118 -8.11 5.28 -11.34
C ASN A 118 -9.10 4.76 -12.39
N GLU A 119 -8.72 4.74 -13.66
CA GLU A 119 -9.56 4.24 -14.77
C GLU A 119 -9.90 2.75 -14.61
N ARG A 120 -8.93 1.95 -14.16
CA ARG A 120 -9.11 0.52 -13.91
C ARG A 120 -9.71 0.21 -12.54
N ARG A 121 -9.96 1.21 -11.69
CA ARG A 121 -10.40 1.08 -10.30
C ARG A 121 -9.51 0.11 -9.50
N LYS A 122 -8.20 0.25 -9.69
CA LYS A 122 -7.17 -0.54 -9.02
C LYS A 122 -6.47 0.26 -7.93
N LEU A 123 -6.04 -0.43 -6.89
CA LEU A 123 -5.21 0.09 -5.81
C LEU A 123 -3.94 -0.76 -5.73
N ASP A 124 -2.79 -0.12 -5.73
CA ASP A 124 -1.55 -0.77 -5.32
C ASP A 124 -1.41 -0.80 -3.78
N PHE A 125 -0.34 -1.41 -3.29
CA PHE A 125 -0.13 -1.52 -1.84
C PHE A 125 0.01 -0.16 -1.15
N ASP A 126 0.67 0.80 -1.80
CA ASP A 126 0.84 2.15 -1.25
C ASP A 126 -0.50 2.91 -1.20
N ASP A 127 -1.32 2.77 -2.26
CA ASP A 127 -2.66 3.36 -2.30
C ASP A 127 -3.58 2.80 -1.22
N MET A 128 -3.44 1.52 -0.84
CA MET A 128 -4.21 0.95 0.25
C MET A 128 -3.91 1.63 1.59
N LEU A 129 -2.62 1.85 1.89
CA LEU A 129 -2.24 2.55 3.13
C LEU A 129 -2.77 3.98 3.13
N LEU A 130 -2.51 4.71 2.04
CA LEU A 130 -2.93 6.10 1.89
C LEU A 130 -4.44 6.27 1.94
N SER A 131 -5.18 5.42 1.21
CA SER A 131 -6.65 5.48 1.15
C SER A 131 -7.27 5.14 2.50
N CYS A 132 -6.71 4.20 3.25
CA CYS A 132 -7.18 3.87 4.60
C CYS A 132 -6.93 5.03 5.57
N TYR A 133 -5.74 5.62 5.55
CA TYR A 133 -5.41 6.80 6.34
C TYR A 133 -6.38 7.95 6.05
N GLU A 134 -6.59 8.30 4.77
CA GLU A 134 -7.51 9.37 4.39
C GLU A 134 -8.96 9.09 4.78
N LEU A 135 -9.40 7.83 4.63
CA LEU A 135 -10.74 7.40 5.06
C LEU A 135 -10.93 7.66 6.55
N LEU A 136 -10.04 7.15 7.38
CA LEU A 136 -10.14 7.26 8.84
C LEU A 136 -10.01 8.72 9.31
N ARG A 137 -9.21 9.52 8.62
CA ARG A 137 -9.08 10.95 8.88
C ARG A 137 -10.37 11.72 8.58
N LYS A 138 -11.03 11.42 7.46
CA LYS A 138 -12.24 12.10 6.99
C LYS A 138 -13.53 11.59 7.66
N ARG A 139 -13.61 10.29 7.92
CA ARG A 139 -14.81 9.61 8.45
C ARG A 139 -14.60 9.20 9.91
N LYS A 140 -14.89 10.16 10.79
CA LYS A 140 -14.74 9.96 12.25
C LYS A 140 -15.68 8.89 12.83
N ASP A 141 -16.81 8.66 12.20
CA ASP A 141 -17.75 7.57 12.50
C ASP A 141 -17.12 6.19 12.25
N ILE A 142 -16.42 6.02 11.11
CA ILE A 142 -15.70 4.79 10.77
C ILE A 142 -14.52 4.60 11.72
N LEU A 143 -13.74 5.66 11.96
CA LEU A 143 -12.63 5.62 12.91
C LEU A 143 -13.10 5.15 14.29
N ALA A 144 -14.15 5.76 14.84
CA ALA A 144 -14.70 5.41 16.15
C ALA A 144 -15.18 3.93 16.21
N ALA A 145 -15.80 3.43 15.14
CA ALA A 145 -16.21 2.03 15.06
C ALA A 145 -15.00 1.07 15.13
N TRP A 146 -13.91 1.39 14.41
CA TRP A 146 -12.71 0.58 14.43
C TRP A 146 -11.92 0.71 15.73
N GLN A 147 -11.86 1.88 16.36
CA GLN A 147 -11.29 2.08 17.70
C GLN A 147 -12.04 1.26 18.77
N LYS A 148 -13.37 1.19 18.65
CA LYS A 148 -14.18 0.34 19.54
C LYS A 148 -13.88 -1.14 19.33
N LYS A 149 -13.59 -1.56 18.10
CA LYS A 149 -13.25 -2.94 17.75
C LYS A 149 -11.84 -3.30 18.18
N PHE A 150 -10.87 -2.42 17.96
CA PHE A 150 -9.46 -2.61 18.31
C PHE A 150 -9.08 -1.72 19.50
N GLN A 151 -9.42 -2.17 20.69
CA GLN A 151 -9.10 -1.43 21.93
C GLN A 151 -7.60 -1.50 22.26
N TYR A 152 -6.93 -2.54 21.82
CA TYR A 152 -5.51 -2.76 22.00
C TYR A 152 -4.91 -3.18 20.65
N ILE A 153 -3.78 -2.56 20.30
CA ILE A 153 -3.03 -2.86 19.08
C ILE A 153 -1.60 -3.17 19.50
N LEU A 154 -1.13 -4.36 19.15
CA LEU A 154 0.25 -4.78 19.37
C LEU A 154 0.92 -4.86 18.02
N VAL A 155 1.99 -4.11 17.85
CA VAL A 155 2.77 -4.04 16.61
C VAL A 155 4.12 -4.70 16.86
N ASP A 156 4.39 -5.76 16.11
CA ASP A 156 5.69 -6.41 16.09
C ASP A 156 6.60 -5.71 15.07
N GLU A 157 7.92 -5.74 15.26
CA GLU A 157 8.93 -5.04 14.46
C GLU A 157 8.56 -3.56 14.26
N PHE A 158 8.21 -2.89 15.33
CA PHE A 158 7.73 -1.49 15.32
C PHE A 158 8.70 -0.53 14.62
N GLN A 159 9.99 -0.81 14.61
CA GLN A 159 11.02 -0.02 13.93
C GLN A 159 10.87 -0.01 12.39
N ASP A 160 10.15 -0.97 11.81
CA ASP A 160 10.00 -1.13 10.36
C ASP A 160 8.74 -0.45 9.81
N ILE A 161 7.92 0.15 10.69
CA ILE A 161 6.69 0.84 10.25
C ILE A 161 7.00 2.21 9.64
N ASN A 162 6.25 2.58 8.62
CA ASN A 162 6.30 3.90 8.02
C ASN A 162 5.32 4.88 8.70
N HIS A 163 5.42 6.17 8.36
CA HIS A 163 4.59 7.22 8.94
C HIS A 163 3.08 6.97 8.77
N LEU A 164 2.64 6.47 7.61
CA LEU A 164 1.23 6.17 7.36
C LEU A 164 0.68 5.02 8.20
N GLN A 165 1.56 4.12 8.63
CA GLN A 165 1.21 3.00 9.51
C GLN A 165 1.20 3.41 10.98
N TYR A 166 1.97 4.44 11.33
CA TYR A 166 2.05 4.99 12.68
C TYR A 166 0.89 5.94 12.98
N ASP A 167 0.53 6.85 12.05
CA ASP A 167 -0.54 7.86 12.20
C ASP A 167 -1.95 7.22 12.30
#